data_56340e960b1c3f8b4ca177df55c60087
#
_entry.id   56340e960b1c3f8b4ca177df55c60087
#
_cell.length_a   1.000
_cell.length_b   1.000
_cell.length_c   1.000
_cell.angle_alpha   90.00
_cell.angle_beta   90.00
_cell.angle_gamma   90.00
#
_symmetry.space_group_name_H-M   'P 1'
#
loop_
_entity.id
_entity.type
_entity.pdbx_description
1 polymer ?
#
loop_
_entity_poly.entity_id
_entity_poly.type
_entity_poly.pdbx_seq_one_letter_code
_entity_poly.pdbx_strand_id
1 'polypeptide(L)'
;LPILRKQNPELKVLLSVGGWGARGFSGAAATAENRAIFIRSALQVIAQYQLDGIDLDWEYPVNGAWGLVESQPADRDNFTLLLKELHQALDKGKLLTIAVGANVKSPQEWVDVKSIAPYLDYINLMTYDMAYGTQYFNANLYDSKRWPTVAAADRYSADFVVKNYLAAGLKPAQMNLGIGFYGRVPKRATEAGIDWDKPDAAKHPVTQPYFSARETALFSALGLDLSKDTYFEYHDIVSKLLNDPQHRFREHWDDDAKVPYLTLQSAEGKPLFAISYENPRSVAIKAEYIKSQGLGGAMFWEYGADDDNRL
;
A
#
# COMPACT_ATOMS: atom_id res chain seq x y z
N LEU A 1 -8.44 15.07 19.10
CA LEU A 1 -9.38 13.93 19.23
C LEU A 1 -10.78 14.34 19.72
N PRO A 2 -10.98 15.18 20.77
CA PRO A 2 -12.33 15.52 21.24
C PRO A 2 -13.24 16.12 20.18
N ILE A 3 -12.71 16.97 19.31
CA ILE A 3 -13.48 17.59 18.21
C ILE A 3 -13.96 16.51 17.21
N LEU A 4 -13.07 15.62 16.80
CA LEU A 4 -13.40 14.54 15.84
C LEU A 4 -14.45 13.59 16.41
N ARG A 5 -14.30 13.19 17.68
CA ARG A 5 -15.28 12.33 18.36
C ARG A 5 -16.63 13.00 18.57
N LYS A 6 -16.65 14.32 18.74
CA LYS A 6 -17.93 15.08 18.80
C LYS A 6 -18.63 15.05 17.44
N GLN A 7 -17.90 15.12 16.34
CA GLN A 7 -18.45 15.06 14.98
C GLN A 7 -18.86 13.64 14.58
N ASN A 8 -18.07 12.64 15.00
CA ASN A 8 -18.36 11.22 14.76
C ASN A 8 -18.12 10.42 16.05
N PRO A 9 -19.19 10.14 16.84
CA PRO A 9 -19.08 9.39 18.09
C PRO A 9 -18.60 7.93 17.91
N GLU A 10 -18.83 7.35 16.72
CA GLU A 10 -18.41 5.97 16.41
C GLU A 10 -16.93 5.87 15.95
N LEU A 11 -16.27 7.02 15.77
CA LEU A 11 -14.87 7.06 15.33
C LEU A 11 -13.97 6.35 16.34
N LYS A 12 -13.23 5.35 15.85
CA LYS A 12 -12.15 4.69 16.57
C LYS A 12 -10.81 5.26 16.12
N VAL A 13 -9.96 5.59 17.08
CA VAL A 13 -8.63 6.16 16.82
C VAL A 13 -7.59 5.24 17.43
N LEU A 14 -6.75 4.68 16.59
CA LEU A 14 -5.69 3.76 16.98
C LEU A 14 -4.32 4.44 16.95
N LEU A 15 -3.40 3.96 17.79
CA LEU A 15 -1.98 4.26 17.64
C LEU A 15 -1.42 3.38 16.52
N SER A 16 -0.98 3.96 15.42
CA SER A 16 -0.21 3.22 14.44
C SER A 16 1.28 3.30 14.77
N VAL A 17 1.93 2.15 14.84
CA VAL A 17 3.37 2.02 15.16
C VAL A 17 4.06 1.33 14.02
N GLY A 18 5.06 1.98 13.44
CA GLY A 18 5.85 1.41 12.35
C GLY A 18 5.85 2.27 11.09
N GLY A 19 5.61 1.62 9.96
CA GLY A 19 5.68 2.20 8.62
C GLY A 19 6.99 1.89 7.90
N TRP A 20 7.07 2.28 6.63
CA TRP A 20 8.21 2.01 5.77
C TRP A 20 9.54 2.48 6.37
N GLY A 21 10.49 1.55 6.51
CA GLY A 21 11.82 1.85 7.05
C GLY A 21 11.88 2.02 8.58
N ALA A 22 10.78 1.82 9.29
CA ALA A 22 10.77 1.86 10.77
C ALA A 22 11.61 0.71 11.36
N ARG A 23 12.51 1.07 12.25
CA ARG A 23 13.47 0.16 12.88
C ARG A 23 13.02 -0.27 14.26
N GLY A 24 13.61 -1.36 14.75
CA GLY A 24 13.47 -1.80 16.15
C GLY A 24 12.46 -2.91 16.39
N PHE A 25 11.60 -3.25 15.43
CA PHE A 25 10.60 -4.31 15.61
C PHE A 25 11.21 -5.69 15.88
N SER A 26 12.23 -6.10 15.11
CA SER A 26 12.89 -7.40 15.29
C SER A 26 13.46 -7.52 16.71
N GLY A 27 14.12 -6.46 17.22
CA GLY A 27 14.61 -6.41 18.60
C GLY A 27 13.49 -6.38 19.65
N ALA A 28 12.46 -5.59 19.44
CA ALA A 28 11.31 -5.47 20.34
C ALA A 28 10.53 -6.78 20.48
N ALA A 29 10.40 -7.54 19.40
CA ALA A 29 9.69 -8.82 19.39
C ALA A 29 10.53 -10.02 19.90
N ALA A 30 11.86 -9.92 19.91
CA ALA A 30 12.79 -11.04 20.04
C ALA A 30 12.66 -11.80 21.38
N THR A 31 12.47 -11.12 22.51
CA THR A 31 12.40 -11.74 23.83
C THR A 31 11.13 -11.34 24.57
N ALA A 32 10.71 -12.17 25.52
CA ALA A 32 9.55 -11.86 26.36
C ALA A 32 9.75 -10.53 27.15
N GLU A 33 10.97 -10.23 27.57
CA GLU A 33 11.29 -8.97 28.25
C GLU A 33 11.11 -7.76 27.33
N ASN A 34 11.65 -7.84 26.11
CA ASN A 34 11.54 -6.76 25.13
C ASN A 34 10.08 -6.55 24.71
N ARG A 35 9.32 -7.64 24.47
CA ARG A 35 7.89 -7.56 24.17
C ARG A 35 7.12 -6.91 25.31
N ALA A 36 7.41 -7.27 26.58
CA ALA A 36 6.78 -6.65 27.74
C ALA A 36 7.09 -5.16 27.87
N ILE A 37 8.30 -4.72 27.51
CA ILE A 37 8.67 -3.30 27.46
C ILE A 37 7.87 -2.57 26.39
N PHE A 38 7.84 -3.11 25.17
CA PHE A 38 7.08 -2.54 24.04
C PHE A 38 5.59 -2.41 24.40
N ILE A 39 4.97 -3.50 24.87
CA ILE A 39 3.55 -3.55 25.23
C ILE A 39 3.24 -2.51 26.31
N ARG A 40 4.00 -2.44 27.36
CA ARG A 40 3.81 -1.46 28.45
C ARG A 40 3.88 -0.02 27.92
N SER A 41 4.86 0.27 27.05
CA SER A 41 5.00 1.59 26.43
C SER A 41 3.79 1.94 25.55
N ALA A 42 3.35 0.99 24.71
CA ALA A 42 2.17 1.17 23.84
C ALA A 42 0.90 1.42 24.66
N LEU A 43 0.66 0.63 25.71
CA LEU A 43 -0.49 0.81 26.60
C LEU A 43 -0.49 2.15 27.33
N GLN A 44 0.69 2.65 27.74
CA GLN A 44 0.82 3.99 28.32
C GLN A 44 0.37 5.08 27.34
N VAL A 45 0.80 5.00 26.07
CA VAL A 45 0.37 5.97 25.04
C VAL A 45 -1.13 5.86 24.77
N ILE A 46 -1.66 4.64 24.64
CA ILE A 46 -3.09 4.40 24.44
C ILE A 46 -3.91 5.02 25.57
N ALA A 47 -3.51 4.81 26.82
CA ALA A 47 -4.18 5.37 27.98
C ALA A 47 -4.05 6.90 28.05
N GLN A 48 -2.84 7.43 27.84
CA GLN A 48 -2.56 8.88 27.89
C GLN A 48 -3.41 9.68 26.89
N TYR A 49 -3.57 9.16 25.67
CA TYR A 49 -4.31 9.83 24.60
C TYR A 49 -5.72 9.30 24.43
N GLN A 50 -6.18 8.40 25.30
CA GLN A 50 -7.52 7.78 25.26
C GLN A 50 -7.82 7.16 23.88
N LEU A 51 -6.84 6.44 23.31
CA LEU A 51 -6.98 5.79 22.03
C LEU A 51 -7.84 4.51 22.14
N ASP A 52 -8.39 4.08 21.01
CA ASP A 52 -9.29 2.92 20.94
C ASP A 52 -8.55 1.62 20.61
N GLY A 53 -7.24 1.66 20.43
CA GLY A 53 -6.42 0.49 20.14
C GLY A 53 -5.06 0.83 19.54
N ILE A 54 -4.49 -0.18 18.91
CA ILE A 54 -3.17 -0.10 18.28
C ILE A 54 -3.18 -0.82 16.92
N ASP A 55 -2.47 -0.25 15.98
CA ASP A 55 -2.13 -0.84 14.69
C ASP A 55 -0.61 -1.06 14.62
N LEU A 56 -0.15 -2.24 14.20
CA LEU A 56 1.26 -2.51 13.99
C LEU A 56 1.56 -2.60 12.49
N ASP A 57 2.39 -1.70 12.05
CA ASP A 57 2.85 -1.63 10.66
C ASP A 57 4.34 -2.00 10.58
N TRP A 58 4.62 -3.31 10.75
CA TRP A 58 5.97 -3.84 10.63
C TRP A 58 6.28 -4.23 9.18
N GLU A 59 7.14 -3.44 8.54
CA GLU A 59 7.49 -3.63 7.13
C GLU A 59 8.94 -4.11 6.96
N TYR A 60 9.29 -5.39 6.97
CA TYR A 60 8.42 -6.54 7.20
C TYR A 60 9.16 -7.56 8.09
N PRO A 61 8.47 -8.38 8.89
CA PRO A 61 9.09 -9.50 9.58
C PRO A 61 9.86 -10.37 8.59
N VAL A 62 10.99 -10.94 9.00
CA VAL A 62 11.84 -11.85 8.19
C VAL A 62 12.51 -11.16 6.99
N ASN A 63 11.80 -10.32 6.23
CA ASN A 63 12.29 -9.69 5.02
C ASN A 63 13.08 -8.40 5.29
N GLY A 64 12.72 -7.64 6.32
CA GLY A 64 13.37 -6.38 6.69
C GLY A 64 13.36 -5.34 5.56
N ALA A 65 12.25 -5.21 4.81
CA ALA A 65 12.15 -4.30 3.67
C ALA A 65 13.32 -4.49 2.67
N TRP A 66 13.60 -5.74 2.32
CA TRP A 66 14.73 -6.14 1.46
C TRP A 66 16.08 -5.68 1.99
N GLY A 67 16.26 -5.71 3.32
CA GLY A 67 17.50 -5.36 4.01
C GLY A 67 17.64 -3.89 4.39
N LEU A 68 16.60 -3.08 4.25
CA LEU A 68 16.57 -1.69 4.71
C LEU A 68 16.58 -1.59 6.24
N VAL A 69 15.89 -2.52 6.91
CA VAL A 69 15.80 -2.61 8.37
C VAL A 69 16.26 -3.98 8.86
N GLU A 70 16.56 -4.07 10.15
CA GLU A 70 16.95 -5.33 10.78
C GLU A 70 15.82 -6.36 10.74
N SER A 71 16.18 -7.60 10.42
CA SER A 71 15.27 -8.74 10.39
C SER A 71 16.00 -10.05 10.65
N GLN A 72 15.27 -11.05 11.09
CA GLN A 72 15.77 -12.39 11.33
C GLN A 72 14.69 -13.46 11.06
N PRO A 73 15.06 -14.71 10.77
CA PRO A 73 14.09 -15.76 10.48
C PRO A 73 13.08 -16.00 11.61
N ALA A 74 13.46 -15.77 12.86
CA ALA A 74 12.58 -15.91 14.02
C ALA A 74 11.51 -14.81 14.14
N ASP A 75 11.57 -13.74 13.35
CA ASP A 75 10.63 -12.62 13.42
C ASP A 75 9.18 -13.06 13.17
N ARG A 76 8.97 -14.06 12.31
CA ARG A 76 7.65 -14.63 12.05
C ARG A 76 6.97 -15.16 13.32
N ASP A 77 7.70 -15.95 14.09
CA ASP A 77 7.21 -16.53 15.34
C ASP A 77 7.17 -15.49 16.47
N ASN A 78 8.18 -14.63 16.54
CA ASN A 78 8.25 -13.54 17.49
C ASN A 78 7.11 -12.53 17.30
N PHE A 79 6.72 -12.25 16.05
CA PHE A 79 5.58 -11.38 15.77
C PHE A 79 4.26 -12.01 16.22
N THR A 80 4.10 -13.31 16.02
CA THR A 80 2.95 -14.07 16.54
C THR A 80 2.87 -13.96 18.08
N LEU A 81 3.98 -14.10 18.78
CA LEU A 81 4.03 -13.95 20.24
C LEU A 81 3.71 -12.51 20.68
N LEU A 82 4.26 -11.51 19.99
CA LEU A 82 3.98 -10.09 20.27
C LEU A 82 2.49 -9.78 20.14
N LEU A 83 1.85 -10.23 19.06
CA LEU A 83 0.42 -10.00 18.81
C LEU A 83 -0.45 -10.71 19.87
N LYS A 84 -0.10 -11.95 20.23
CA LYS A 84 -0.78 -12.69 21.30
C LYS A 84 -0.70 -11.96 22.63
N GLU A 85 0.50 -11.54 23.01
CA GLU A 85 0.74 -10.84 24.29
C GLU A 85 0.07 -9.45 24.33
N LEU A 86 0.09 -8.71 23.20
CA LEU A 86 -0.66 -7.45 23.06
C LEU A 86 -2.17 -7.67 23.21
N HIS A 87 -2.73 -8.66 22.50
CA HIS A 87 -4.15 -9.00 22.61
C HIS A 87 -4.58 -9.30 24.04
N GLN A 88 -3.72 -10.01 24.78
CA GLN A 88 -3.98 -10.33 26.19
C GLN A 88 -3.86 -9.12 27.13
N ALA A 89 -3.03 -8.15 26.78
CA ALA A 89 -2.75 -6.96 27.59
C ALA A 89 -3.68 -5.79 27.30
N LEU A 90 -4.31 -5.75 26.13
CA LEU A 90 -5.28 -4.72 25.76
C LEU A 90 -6.58 -4.87 26.55
N ASP A 91 -7.13 -3.75 27.01
CA ASP A 91 -8.44 -3.72 27.64
C ASP A 91 -9.54 -4.20 26.68
N LYS A 92 -10.58 -4.81 27.23
CA LYS A 92 -11.73 -5.29 26.45
C LYS A 92 -12.34 -4.15 25.62
N GLY A 93 -12.49 -4.38 24.33
CA GLY A 93 -13.06 -3.43 23.36
C GLY A 93 -12.04 -2.48 22.73
N LYS A 94 -10.74 -2.60 23.08
CA LYS A 94 -9.66 -1.99 22.30
C LYS A 94 -9.34 -2.85 21.10
N LEU A 95 -9.06 -2.21 19.97
CA LEU A 95 -8.76 -2.88 18.71
C LEU A 95 -7.25 -3.18 18.58
N LEU A 96 -6.95 -4.33 18.01
CA LEU A 96 -5.60 -4.70 17.57
C LEU A 96 -5.64 -5.00 16.08
N THR A 97 -4.90 -4.21 15.30
CA THR A 97 -4.81 -4.36 13.84
C THR A 97 -3.35 -4.42 13.39
N ILE A 98 -3.13 -4.89 12.19
CA ILE A 98 -1.81 -4.85 11.54
C ILE A 98 -1.95 -4.44 10.08
N ALA A 99 -0.90 -3.84 9.52
CA ALA A 99 -0.75 -3.70 8.09
C ALA A 99 0.19 -4.79 7.54
N VAL A 100 -0.10 -5.31 6.35
CA VAL A 100 0.67 -6.40 5.72
C VAL A 100 0.86 -6.17 4.23
N GLY A 101 1.99 -6.65 3.71
CA GLY A 101 2.36 -6.46 2.31
C GLY A 101 1.48 -7.21 1.31
N ALA A 102 1.36 -6.63 0.13
CA ALA A 102 0.57 -7.15 -0.99
C ALA A 102 1.23 -8.30 -1.77
N ASN A 103 2.44 -8.72 -1.42
CA ASN A 103 3.15 -9.76 -2.15
C ASN A 103 2.78 -11.18 -1.67
N VAL A 104 3.04 -12.18 -2.53
CA VAL A 104 2.73 -13.58 -2.26
C VAL A 104 3.46 -14.16 -1.04
N LYS A 105 4.66 -13.66 -0.74
CA LYS A 105 5.50 -14.17 0.35
C LYS A 105 5.02 -13.72 1.72
N SER A 106 4.36 -12.58 1.81
CA SER A 106 3.89 -12.03 3.08
C SER A 106 3.05 -13.05 3.87
N PRO A 107 1.95 -13.62 3.35
CA PRO A 107 1.16 -14.60 4.10
C PRO A 107 1.78 -16.00 4.17
N GLN A 108 2.86 -16.27 3.43
CA GLN A 108 3.48 -17.60 3.38
C GLN A 108 4.76 -17.69 4.23
N GLU A 109 5.60 -16.68 4.14
CA GLU A 109 6.94 -16.70 4.71
C GLU A 109 7.12 -15.72 5.88
N TRP A 110 6.50 -14.51 5.80
CA TRP A 110 6.79 -13.42 6.73
C TRP A 110 5.87 -13.38 7.94
N VAL A 111 4.62 -13.79 7.75
CA VAL A 111 3.57 -13.74 8.79
C VAL A 111 2.88 -15.09 8.88
N ASP A 112 2.68 -15.63 10.08
CA ASP A 112 1.85 -16.83 10.29
C ASP A 112 0.38 -16.42 10.42
N VAL A 113 -0.27 -16.22 9.26
CA VAL A 113 -1.64 -15.72 9.17
C VAL A 113 -2.61 -16.53 10.04
N LYS A 114 -2.50 -17.85 10.00
CA LYS A 114 -3.39 -18.75 10.75
C LYS A 114 -3.24 -18.57 12.26
N SER A 115 -2.00 -18.42 12.72
CA SER A 115 -1.70 -18.28 14.15
C SER A 115 -2.03 -16.89 14.69
N ILE A 116 -1.93 -15.82 13.89
CA ILE A 116 -2.21 -14.46 14.34
C ILE A 116 -3.67 -14.05 14.21
N ALA A 117 -4.42 -14.60 13.25
CA ALA A 117 -5.81 -14.23 12.98
C ALA A 117 -6.72 -14.22 14.21
N PRO A 118 -6.59 -15.15 15.21
CA PRO A 118 -7.41 -15.13 16.42
C PRO A 118 -7.18 -13.92 17.33
N TYR A 119 -6.06 -13.22 17.21
CA TYR A 119 -5.69 -12.09 18.06
C TYR A 119 -6.03 -10.74 17.45
N LEU A 120 -6.42 -10.70 16.18
CA LEU A 120 -6.60 -9.47 15.41
C LEU A 120 -8.07 -9.19 15.11
N ASP A 121 -8.45 -7.92 15.25
CA ASP A 121 -9.75 -7.45 14.80
C ASP A 121 -9.74 -7.28 13.26
N TYR A 122 -8.73 -6.61 12.71
CA TYR A 122 -8.56 -6.43 11.26
C TYR A 122 -7.11 -6.59 10.84
N ILE A 123 -6.94 -6.95 9.57
CA ILE A 123 -5.67 -6.97 8.84
C ILE A 123 -5.82 -6.05 7.62
N ASN A 124 -5.01 -5.01 7.59
CA ASN A 124 -4.98 -4.02 6.52
C ASN A 124 -4.06 -4.53 5.41
N LEU A 125 -4.62 -4.96 4.29
CA LEU A 125 -3.87 -5.39 3.12
C LEU A 125 -3.39 -4.16 2.37
N MET A 126 -2.09 -3.88 2.34
CA MET A 126 -1.50 -2.77 1.60
C MET A 126 -1.49 -3.06 0.09
N THR A 127 -2.67 -3.14 -0.54
CA THR A 127 -2.89 -3.44 -1.96
C THR A 127 -2.61 -2.24 -2.85
N TYR A 128 -1.46 -1.61 -2.59
CA TYR A 128 -0.85 -0.51 -3.34
C TYR A 128 0.67 -0.70 -3.34
N ASP A 129 1.43 0.21 -3.93
CA ASP A 129 2.86 0.05 -4.22
C ASP A 129 3.19 -1.25 -4.99
N MET A 130 2.24 -1.73 -5.78
CA MET A 130 2.40 -2.97 -6.54
C MET A 130 3.18 -2.78 -7.86
N ALA A 131 3.50 -1.54 -8.23
CA ALA A 131 4.22 -1.20 -9.46
C ALA A 131 5.73 -1.50 -9.37
N TYR A 132 6.10 -2.72 -8.98
CA TYR A 132 7.50 -3.18 -8.92
C TYR A 132 7.79 -4.26 -9.96
N GLY A 133 8.99 -4.21 -10.53
CA GLY A 133 9.45 -5.20 -11.50
C GLY A 133 8.64 -5.15 -12.80
N THR A 134 7.88 -6.19 -13.06
CA THR A 134 7.06 -6.35 -14.26
C THR A 134 5.63 -5.84 -14.11
N GLN A 135 5.27 -5.30 -12.94
CA GLN A 135 3.96 -4.75 -12.68
C GLN A 135 3.90 -3.27 -13.10
N TYR A 136 2.82 -2.90 -13.77
CA TYR A 136 2.66 -1.57 -14.34
C TYR A 136 1.68 -0.69 -13.56
N PHE A 137 0.88 -1.29 -12.70
CA PHE A 137 -0.12 -0.55 -11.94
C PHE A 137 0.20 -0.52 -10.45
N ASN A 138 -0.02 0.65 -9.85
CA ASN A 138 0.21 0.87 -8.42
C ASN A 138 -0.73 0.05 -7.54
N ALA A 139 -2.01 -0.02 -7.95
CA ALA A 139 -3.07 -0.56 -7.11
C ALA A 139 -4.21 -1.22 -7.93
N ASN A 140 -3.88 -2.01 -8.94
CA ASN A 140 -4.85 -2.68 -9.80
C ASN A 140 -5.71 -3.70 -9.04
N LEU A 141 -7.01 -3.75 -9.36
CA LEU A 141 -7.90 -4.74 -8.75
C LEU A 141 -7.66 -6.14 -9.30
N TYR A 142 -7.49 -6.28 -10.61
CA TYR A 142 -7.23 -7.54 -11.31
C TYR A 142 -5.98 -7.47 -12.18
N ASP A 143 -5.51 -8.62 -12.64
CA ASP A 143 -4.44 -8.69 -13.62
C ASP A 143 -4.91 -8.13 -14.97
N SER A 144 -4.06 -7.36 -15.65
CA SER A 144 -4.33 -6.89 -16.99
C SER A 144 -3.87 -7.90 -18.03
N LYS A 145 -4.73 -8.19 -19.03
CA LYS A 145 -4.34 -9.00 -20.19
C LYS A 145 -3.40 -8.27 -21.14
N ARG A 146 -3.39 -6.96 -21.08
CA ARG A 146 -2.50 -6.10 -21.86
C ARG A 146 -1.03 -6.32 -21.49
N TRP A 147 -0.78 -6.65 -20.23
CA TRP A 147 0.56 -6.80 -19.69
C TRP A 147 0.85 -8.28 -19.52
N PRO A 148 1.94 -8.80 -20.11
CA PRO A 148 2.21 -10.22 -20.06
C PRO A 148 2.27 -10.71 -18.62
N THR A 149 1.60 -11.81 -18.39
CA THR A 149 1.52 -12.44 -17.08
C THR A 149 2.90 -12.88 -16.66
N VAL A 150 3.43 -12.28 -15.65
CA VAL A 150 4.60 -12.77 -14.92
C VAL A 150 4.28 -14.08 -14.20
N ALA A 151 5.31 -14.77 -13.80
CA ALA A 151 5.17 -15.99 -12.98
C ALA A 151 4.24 -15.73 -11.79
N ALA A 152 3.51 -16.75 -11.36
CA ALA A 152 2.55 -16.61 -10.25
C ALA A 152 3.15 -15.99 -8.98
N ALA A 153 4.48 -16.19 -8.77
CA ALA A 153 5.22 -15.58 -7.65
C ALA A 153 5.35 -14.05 -7.72
N ASP A 154 5.16 -13.49 -8.91
CA ASP A 154 5.37 -12.05 -9.16
C ASP A 154 4.06 -11.35 -9.54
N ARG A 155 2.92 -11.99 -9.30
CA ARG A 155 1.61 -11.36 -9.52
C ARG A 155 1.26 -10.44 -8.36
N TYR A 156 0.82 -9.26 -8.71
CA TYR A 156 0.40 -8.24 -7.77
C TYR A 156 -0.90 -7.60 -8.28
N SER A 157 -2.03 -8.12 -7.82
CA SER A 157 -3.34 -7.48 -7.95
C SER A 157 -4.09 -7.63 -6.63
N ALA A 158 -4.98 -6.70 -6.33
CA ALA A 158 -5.70 -6.74 -5.05
C ALA A 158 -6.50 -8.05 -4.89
N ASP A 159 -7.15 -8.53 -5.94
CA ASP A 159 -7.86 -9.82 -5.96
C ASP A 159 -6.93 -11.00 -5.67
N PHE A 160 -5.73 -11.00 -6.26
CA PHE A 160 -4.74 -12.05 -6.01
C PHE A 160 -4.26 -12.03 -4.55
N VAL A 161 -4.01 -10.85 -3.99
CA VAL A 161 -3.62 -10.67 -2.58
C VAL A 161 -4.70 -11.19 -1.65
N VAL A 162 -5.95 -10.79 -1.86
CA VAL A 162 -7.10 -11.27 -1.06
C VAL A 162 -7.19 -12.80 -1.10
N LYS A 163 -7.08 -13.40 -2.28
CA LYS A 163 -7.10 -14.87 -2.43
C LYS A 163 -5.95 -15.57 -1.69
N ASN A 164 -4.75 -14.98 -1.68
CA ASN A 164 -3.61 -15.53 -0.94
C ASN A 164 -3.85 -15.52 0.57
N TYR A 165 -4.38 -14.42 1.11
CA TYR A 165 -4.67 -14.34 2.55
C TYR A 165 -5.85 -15.23 2.95
N LEU A 166 -6.86 -15.39 2.09
CA LEU A 166 -7.93 -16.39 2.28
C LEU A 166 -7.37 -17.82 2.31
N ALA A 167 -6.50 -18.16 1.37
CA ALA A 167 -5.85 -19.47 1.32
C ALA A 167 -4.95 -19.73 2.55
N ALA A 168 -4.35 -18.68 3.11
CA ALA A 168 -3.59 -18.74 4.36
C ALA A 168 -4.47 -18.86 5.63
N GLY A 169 -5.81 -18.81 5.50
CA GLY A 169 -6.77 -19.04 6.58
C GLY A 169 -7.37 -17.79 7.22
N LEU A 170 -7.16 -16.61 6.65
CA LEU A 170 -7.79 -15.38 7.11
C LEU A 170 -9.27 -15.34 6.70
N LYS A 171 -10.13 -14.83 7.56
CA LYS A 171 -11.55 -14.66 7.26
C LYS A 171 -11.78 -13.40 6.44
N PRO A 172 -12.71 -13.38 5.46
CA PRO A 172 -13.01 -12.19 4.67
C PRO A 172 -13.28 -10.95 5.54
N ALA A 173 -14.14 -11.09 6.56
CA ALA A 173 -14.53 -9.99 7.44
C ALA A 173 -13.39 -9.39 8.29
N GLN A 174 -12.23 -10.02 8.34
CA GLN A 174 -11.03 -9.48 9.00
C GLN A 174 -10.12 -8.71 8.05
N MET A 175 -10.37 -8.72 6.74
CA MET A 175 -9.53 -8.07 5.73
C MET A 175 -10.07 -6.70 5.34
N ASN A 176 -9.22 -5.68 5.43
CA ASN A 176 -9.47 -4.39 4.81
C ASN A 176 -8.64 -4.27 3.53
N LEU A 177 -9.29 -3.93 2.42
CA LEU A 177 -8.61 -3.72 1.15
C LEU A 177 -7.95 -2.34 1.12
N GLY A 178 -6.65 -2.29 0.83
CA GLY A 178 -5.89 -1.05 0.74
C GLY A 178 -6.16 -0.30 -0.57
N ILE A 179 -6.32 1.02 -0.46
CA ILE A 179 -6.51 1.96 -1.57
C ILE A 179 -5.45 3.05 -1.43
N GLY A 180 -4.62 3.24 -2.47
CA GLY A 180 -3.62 4.30 -2.48
C GLY A 180 -4.19 5.61 -2.99
N PHE A 181 -4.28 6.64 -2.17
CA PHE A 181 -4.69 7.98 -2.60
C PHE A 181 -3.53 8.73 -3.28
N TYR A 182 -2.75 7.99 -4.06
CA TYR A 182 -1.59 8.49 -4.78
C TYR A 182 -1.32 7.67 -6.03
N GLY A 183 -0.50 8.22 -6.92
CA GLY A 183 0.00 7.54 -8.10
C GLY A 183 1.48 7.24 -8.00
N ARG A 184 1.90 6.24 -8.78
CA ARG A 184 3.30 5.86 -8.98
C ARG A 184 3.62 5.78 -10.45
N VAL A 185 4.84 6.15 -10.82
CA VAL A 185 5.40 5.76 -12.10
C VAL A 185 5.90 4.32 -11.95
N PRO A 186 5.36 3.39 -12.74
CA PRO A 186 5.93 2.06 -12.82
C PRO A 186 7.40 2.19 -13.21
N LYS A 187 8.21 1.31 -12.68
CA LYS A 187 9.64 1.31 -12.98
C LYS A 187 9.89 1.38 -14.49
N ARG A 188 10.64 2.39 -14.90
CA ARG A 188 10.88 2.71 -16.30
C ARG A 188 12.00 1.87 -16.90
N ALA A 189 11.81 1.41 -18.12
CA ALA A 189 12.91 1.00 -18.96
C ALA A 189 13.76 2.20 -19.39
N THR A 190 15.07 2.04 -19.39
CA THR A 190 16.04 3.11 -19.64
C THR A 190 16.21 3.50 -21.09
N GLU A 191 15.58 2.83 -22.03
CA GLU A 191 15.76 3.10 -23.46
C GLU A 191 14.49 3.63 -24.11
N ALA A 192 14.71 4.53 -25.06
CA ALA A 192 13.68 5.15 -25.88
C ALA A 192 12.70 4.10 -26.43
N GLY A 193 11.45 4.19 -25.99
CA GLY A 193 10.38 3.44 -26.63
C GLY A 193 9.85 2.25 -25.86
N ILE A 194 9.37 2.46 -24.62
CA ILE A 194 8.35 1.54 -24.14
C ILE A 194 7.14 1.73 -25.05
N ASP A 195 6.82 0.71 -25.82
CA ASP A 195 5.53 0.63 -26.48
C ASP A 195 4.48 0.33 -25.41
N TRP A 196 3.86 1.39 -24.89
CA TRP A 196 2.78 1.29 -23.90
C TRP A 196 1.56 0.52 -24.43
N ASP A 197 1.48 0.31 -25.73
CA ASP A 197 0.48 -0.55 -26.33
C ASP A 197 0.90 -2.04 -26.35
N LYS A 198 2.21 -2.31 -26.24
CA LYS A 198 2.78 -3.67 -26.21
C LYS A 198 4.01 -3.77 -25.30
N PRO A 199 3.87 -3.55 -24.02
CA PRO A 199 5.00 -3.59 -23.09
C PRO A 199 5.56 -5.01 -22.96
N ASP A 200 6.87 -5.13 -23.15
CA ASP A 200 7.61 -6.36 -22.92
C ASP A 200 8.52 -6.19 -21.72
N ALA A 201 8.02 -6.59 -20.55
CA ALA A 201 8.70 -6.43 -19.27
C ALA A 201 10.08 -7.11 -19.21
N ALA A 202 10.31 -8.17 -19.97
CA ALA A 202 11.57 -8.90 -19.97
C ALA A 202 12.71 -8.12 -20.63
N LYS A 203 12.40 -7.12 -21.46
CA LYS A 203 13.38 -6.34 -22.21
C LYS A 203 13.78 -5.02 -21.57
N HIS A 204 13.13 -4.64 -20.46
CA HIS A 204 13.27 -3.31 -19.89
C HIS A 204 13.59 -3.31 -18.40
N PRO A 205 14.84 -3.60 -18.02
CA PRO A 205 15.27 -3.53 -16.61
C PRO A 205 15.21 -2.08 -16.11
N VAL A 206 14.79 -1.97 -14.86
CA VAL A 206 14.62 -0.69 -14.19
C VAL A 206 15.96 -0.11 -13.76
N THR A 207 16.23 1.12 -14.15
CA THR A 207 17.38 1.88 -13.64
C THR A 207 16.95 3.28 -13.19
N GLN A 208 17.69 3.83 -12.24
CA GLN A 208 17.62 5.23 -11.83
C GLN A 208 18.48 6.09 -12.75
N PRO A 209 18.14 7.39 -13.00
CA PRO A 209 17.00 8.13 -12.44
C PRO A 209 15.68 7.80 -13.16
N TYR A 210 14.57 7.90 -12.41
CA TYR A 210 13.22 7.65 -12.96
C TYR A 210 12.82 8.62 -14.07
N PHE A 211 13.36 9.84 -14.03
CA PHE A 211 13.04 10.92 -14.96
C PHE A 211 14.29 11.47 -15.64
N SER A 212 14.16 11.83 -16.91
CA SER A 212 15.16 12.63 -17.61
C SER A 212 15.21 14.06 -17.02
N ALA A 213 16.31 14.79 -17.28
CA ALA A 213 16.43 16.19 -16.86
C ALA A 213 15.26 17.05 -17.36
N ARG A 214 14.75 16.79 -18.57
CA ARG A 214 13.58 17.50 -19.15
C ARG A 214 12.30 17.21 -18.36
N GLU A 215 12.05 15.98 -17.98
CA GLU A 215 10.88 15.56 -17.21
C GLU A 215 10.96 16.10 -15.79
N THR A 216 12.15 16.04 -15.16
CA THR A 216 12.38 16.67 -13.85
C THR A 216 12.09 18.17 -13.88
N ALA A 217 12.57 18.88 -14.90
CA ALA A 217 12.29 20.31 -15.07
C ALA A 217 10.78 20.56 -15.29
N LEU A 218 10.09 19.70 -16.05
CA LEU A 218 8.64 19.78 -16.24
C LEU A 218 7.89 19.65 -14.92
N PHE A 219 8.17 18.62 -14.13
CA PHE A 219 7.51 18.40 -12.85
C PHE A 219 7.81 19.51 -11.86
N SER A 220 9.06 19.99 -11.81
CA SER A 220 9.44 21.16 -11.00
C SER A 220 8.67 22.42 -11.41
N ALA A 221 8.46 22.65 -12.71
CA ALA A 221 7.65 23.77 -13.21
C ALA A 221 6.16 23.65 -12.85
N LEU A 222 5.67 22.41 -12.61
CA LEU A 222 4.33 22.13 -12.09
C LEU A 222 4.27 22.17 -10.55
N GLY A 223 5.37 22.50 -9.88
CA GLY A 223 5.46 22.54 -8.43
C GLY A 223 5.48 21.15 -7.79
N LEU A 224 6.06 20.16 -8.49
CA LEU A 224 6.24 18.78 -8.02
C LEU A 224 7.73 18.49 -7.85
N ASP A 225 8.14 18.09 -6.66
CA ASP A 225 9.51 17.62 -6.40
C ASP A 225 9.56 16.09 -6.41
N LEU A 226 9.92 15.54 -7.55
CA LEU A 226 10.07 14.09 -7.76
C LEU A 226 11.53 13.65 -7.82
N SER A 227 12.44 14.46 -7.27
CA SER A 227 13.88 14.18 -7.30
C SER A 227 14.27 12.90 -6.53
N LYS A 228 13.43 12.50 -5.55
CA LYS A 228 13.70 11.39 -4.64
C LYS A 228 12.77 10.20 -4.82
N ASP A 229 11.56 10.42 -5.32
CA ASP A 229 10.54 9.38 -5.42
C ASP A 229 9.63 9.63 -6.64
N THR A 230 8.84 8.60 -6.99
CA THR A 230 7.83 8.63 -8.04
C THR A 230 6.41 8.72 -7.46
N TYR A 231 6.28 9.27 -6.27
CA TYR A 231 5.04 9.42 -5.52
C TYR A 231 4.31 10.71 -5.93
N PHE A 232 3.05 10.58 -6.35
CA PHE A 232 2.19 11.69 -6.73
C PHE A 232 0.93 11.65 -5.88
N GLU A 233 0.74 12.59 -4.99
CA GLU A 233 -0.50 12.71 -4.23
C GLU A 233 -1.70 12.91 -5.16
N TYR A 234 -2.86 12.35 -4.81
CA TYR A 234 -4.03 12.39 -5.68
C TYR A 234 -4.46 13.82 -6.01
N HIS A 235 -4.45 14.74 -5.04
CA HIS A 235 -4.78 16.14 -5.28
C HIS A 235 -3.82 16.79 -6.30
N ASP A 236 -2.55 16.42 -6.31
CA ASP A 236 -1.57 16.89 -7.28
C ASP A 236 -1.82 16.30 -8.68
N ILE A 237 -2.19 15.04 -8.76
CA ILE A 237 -2.59 14.42 -10.03
C ILE A 237 -3.77 15.19 -10.62
N VAL A 238 -4.79 15.48 -9.84
CA VAL A 238 -5.98 16.20 -10.32
C VAL A 238 -5.66 17.65 -10.67
N SER A 239 -5.04 18.39 -9.75
CA SER A 239 -4.85 19.83 -9.90
C SER A 239 -3.76 20.21 -10.91
N LYS A 240 -2.67 19.44 -10.98
CA LYS A 240 -1.46 19.76 -11.74
C LYS A 240 -1.30 18.97 -13.02
N LEU A 241 -1.76 17.70 -13.06
CA LEU A 241 -1.56 16.83 -14.21
C LEU A 241 -2.81 16.74 -15.09
N LEU A 242 -3.96 16.36 -14.52
CA LEU A 242 -5.22 16.28 -15.27
C LEU A 242 -5.70 17.65 -15.76
N ASN A 243 -5.48 18.70 -14.99
CA ASN A 243 -5.81 20.09 -15.31
C ASN A 243 -4.64 20.86 -15.92
N ASP A 244 -3.60 20.19 -16.42
CA ASP A 244 -2.47 20.83 -17.10
C ASP A 244 -2.95 21.69 -18.29
N PRO A 245 -2.72 23.04 -18.29
CA PRO A 245 -3.21 23.92 -19.34
C PRO A 245 -2.64 23.61 -20.74
N GLN A 246 -1.53 22.88 -20.79
CA GLN A 246 -0.90 22.47 -22.04
C GLN A 246 -1.37 21.08 -22.51
N HIS A 247 -2.25 20.42 -21.74
CA HIS A 247 -2.80 19.09 -22.04
C HIS A 247 -1.73 18.05 -22.38
N ARG A 248 -0.60 18.08 -21.67
CA ARG A 248 0.52 17.16 -21.86
C ARG A 248 0.24 15.77 -21.33
N PHE A 249 -0.71 15.65 -20.39
CA PHE A 249 -1.09 14.38 -19.79
C PHE A 249 -2.42 13.91 -20.35
N ARG A 250 -2.49 12.61 -20.65
CA ARG A 250 -3.70 11.96 -21.16
C ARG A 250 -4.12 10.83 -20.23
N GLU A 251 -5.37 10.87 -19.79
CA GLU A 251 -5.96 9.80 -18.99
C GLU A 251 -6.38 8.61 -19.86
N HIS A 252 -6.13 7.42 -19.34
CA HIS A 252 -6.52 6.15 -19.90
C HIS A 252 -7.18 5.29 -18.83
N TRP A 253 -7.85 4.24 -19.26
CA TRP A 253 -8.47 3.23 -18.42
C TRP A 253 -8.06 1.83 -18.88
N ASP A 254 -7.57 0.98 -17.93
CA ASP A 254 -7.39 -0.45 -18.22
C ASP A 254 -8.64 -1.20 -17.74
N ASP A 255 -9.35 -1.78 -18.69
CA ASP A 255 -10.64 -2.42 -18.39
C ASP A 255 -10.50 -3.81 -17.80
N ASP A 256 -9.38 -4.48 -17.97
CA ASP A 256 -9.08 -5.73 -17.28
C ASP A 256 -8.67 -5.44 -15.82
N ALA A 257 -7.71 -4.57 -15.60
CA ALA A 257 -7.15 -4.24 -14.28
C ALA A 257 -8.06 -3.36 -13.42
N LYS A 258 -9.08 -2.70 -14.03
CA LYS A 258 -10.02 -1.77 -13.37
C LYS A 258 -9.31 -0.58 -12.70
N VAL A 259 -8.35 0.00 -13.40
CA VAL A 259 -7.52 1.08 -12.88
C VAL A 259 -7.25 2.15 -13.95
N PRO A 260 -7.25 3.45 -13.58
CA PRO A 260 -6.80 4.52 -14.47
C PRO A 260 -5.28 4.61 -14.51
N TYR A 261 -4.77 5.22 -15.58
CA TYR A 261 -3.40 5.66 -15.67
C TYR A 261 -3.28 6.89 -16.57
N LEU A 262 -2.31 7.74 -16.27
CA LEU A 262 -1.95 8.89 -17.09
C LEU A 262 -0.73 8.56 -17.95
N THR A 263 -0.68 9.09 -19.17
CA THR A 263 0.56 9.12 -19.95
C THR A 263 0.99 10.56 -20.21
N LEU A 264 2.28 10.86 -20.00
CA LEU A 264 2.89 12.09 -20.48
C LEU A 264 3.15 11.94 -21.97
N GLN A 265 2.71 12.92 -22.76
CA GLN A 265 2.87 12.92 -24.21
C GLN A 265 4.15 13.68 -24.64
N SER A 266 4.87 13.16 -25.67
CA SER A 266 5.89 13.93 -26.36
C SER A 266 5.24 15.04 -27.22
N ALA A 267 6.06 15.90 -27.82
CA ALA A 267 5.58 16.92 -28.78
C ALA A 267 4.88 16.30 -30.01
N GLU A 268 5.25 15.07 -30.36
CA GLU A 268 4.70 14.30 -31.47
C GLU A 268 3.49 13.44 -31.05
N GLY A 269 3.01 13.60 -29.80
CA GLY A 269 1.87 12.85 -29.26
C GLY A 269 2.16 11.41 -28.87
N LYS A 270 3.44 11.01 -28.76
CA LYS A 270 3.82 9.67 -28.31
C LYS A 270 3.93 9.62 -26.76
N PRO A 271 3.44 8.55 -26.12
CA PRO A 271 3.57 8.42 -24.68
C PRO A 271 5.04 8.22 -24.28
N LEU A 272 5.50 9.00 -23.29
CA LEU A 272 6.85 8.93 -22.73
C LEU A 272 6.93 8.00 -21.53
N PHE A 273 5.96 8.10 -20.62
CA PHE A 273 5.79 7.20 -19.48
C PHE A 273 4.35 7.25 -18.97
N ALA A 274 3.99 6.36 -18.07
CA ALA A 274 2.70 6.34 -17.42
C ALA A 274 2.81 6.61 -15.92
N ILE A 275 1.74 7.13 -15.33
CA ILE A 275 1.51 7.25 -13.89
C ILE A 275 0.27 6.43 -13.59
N SER A 276 0.39 5.36 -12.81
CA SER A 276 -0.74 4.58 -12.32
C SER A 276 -1.25 5.18 -11.02
N TYR A 277 -2.57 5.33 -10.88
CA TYR A 277 -3.21 5.97 -9.72
C TYR A 277 -4.63 5.42 -9.51
N GLU A 278 -5.36 5.94 -8.53
CA GLU A 278 -6.78 5.67 -8.32
C GLU A 278 -7.62 6.87 -8.75
N ASN A 279 -8.86 6.63 -9.17
CA ASN A 279 -9.86 7.68 -9.38
C ASN A 279 -11.23 7.24 -8.81
N PRO A 280 -12.27 8.10 -8.77
CA PRO A 280 -13.56 7.73 -8.22
C PRO A 280 -14.18 6.47 -8.85
N ARG A 281 -13.91 6.22 -10.14
CA ARG A 281 -14.39 5.01 -10.83
C ARG A 281 -13.72 3.74 -10.28
N SER A 282 -12.41 3.73 -10.13
CA SER A 282 -11.68 2.57 -9.62
C SER A 282 -12.01 2.30 -8.16
N VAL A 283 -12.13 3.35 -7.34
CA VAL A 283 -12.53 3.24 -5.92
C VAL A 283 -13.95 2.68 -5.79
N ALA A 284 -14.91 3.16 -6.58
CA ALA A 284 -16.27 2.60 -6.60
C ALA A 284 -16.30 1.11 -6.95
N ILE A 285 -15.52 0.69 -7.95
CA ILE A 285 -15.41 -0.74 -8.33
C ILE A 285 -14.79 -1.55 -7.18
N LYS A 286 -13.77 -1.04 -6.50
CA LYS A 286 -13.19 -1.68 -5.31
C LYS A 286 -14.17 -1.77 -4.15
N ALA A 287 -14.99 -0.74 -3.94
CA ALA A 287 -16.05 -0.78 -2.92
C ALA A 287 -17.07 -1.89 -3.20
N GLU A 288 -17.48 -2.08 -4.44
CA GLU A 288 -18.36 -3.20 -4.83
C GLU A 288 -17.65 -4.56 -4.69
N TYR A 289 -16.35 -4.64 -5.02
CA TYR A 289 -15.54 -5.84 -4.78
C TYR A 289 -15.51 -6.20 -3.29
N ILE A 290 -15.22 -5.24 -2.40
CA ILE A 290 -15.20 -5.41 -0.94
C ILE A 290 -16.53 -6.02 -0.46
N LYS A 291 -17.65 -5.45 -0.88
CA LYS A 291 -19.00 -5.95 -0.55
C LYS A 291 -19.23 -7.37 -1.07
N SER A 292 -18.89 -7.62 -2.35
CA SER A 292 -19.13 -8.91 -3.00
C SER A 292 -18.28 -10.04 -2.40
N GLN A 293 -17.09 -9.74 -1.90
CA GLN A 293 -16.21 -10.71 -1.24
C GLN A 293 -16.45 -10.80 0.28
N GLY A 294 -17.35 -10.00 0.84
CA GLY A 294 -17.63 -9.96 2.27
C GLY A 294 -16.44 -9.52 3.11
N LEU A 295 -15.58 -8.63 2.58
CA LEU A 295 -14.43 -8.12 3.30
C LEU A 295 -14.87 -7.20 4.45
N GLY A 296 -13.98 -6.99 5.43
CA GLY A 296 -14.23 -6.13 6.60
C GLY A 296 -14.43 -4.66 6.24
N GLY A 297 -13.72 -4.17 5.22
CA GLY A 297 -13.80 -2.79 4.79
C GLY A 297 -12.71 -2.38 3.81
N ALA A 298 -12.54 -1.08 3.67
CA ALA A 298 -11.42 -0.47 2.97
C ALA A 298 -10.47 0.19 3.98
N MET A 299 -9.19 0.21 3.64
CA MET A 299 -8.17 1.05 4.26
C MET A 299 -7.56 1.92 3.17
N PHE A 300 -7.17 3.12 3.45
CA PHE A 300 -6.50 3.97 2.46
C PHE A 300 -5.26 4.65 3.04
N TRP A 301 -4.28 4.89 2.18
CA TRP A 301 -3.09 5.67 2.43
C TRP A 301 -3.00 6.78 1.40
N GLU A 302 -3.08 8.07 1.79
CA GLU A 302 -3.45 8.58 3.09
C GLU A 302 -4.44 9.75 2.93
N TYR A 303 -5.11 10.14 4.02
CA TYR A 303 -6.15 11.15 3.99
C TYR A 303 -5.69 12.51 3.46
N GLY A 304 -4.46 12.94 3.82
CA GLY A 304 -3.88 14.20 3.35
C GLY A 304 -3.59 14.26 1.85
N ALA A 305 -3.57 13.12 1.16
CA ALA A 305 -3.30 13.08 -0.28
C ALA A 305 -4.55 13.36 -1.15
N ASP A 306 -5.74 13.53 -0.54
CA ASP A 306 -7.00 13.90 -1.22
C ASP A 306 -7.68 15.07 -0.51
N ASP A 307 -7.17 16.29 -0.71
CA ASP A 307 -7.61 17.51 -0.02
C ASP A 307 -9.10 17.84 -0.17
N ASP A 308 -9.70 17.43 -1.29
CA ASP A 308 -11.08 17.78 -1.65
C ASP A 308 -12.08 16.61 -1.40
N ASN A 309 -11.63 15.49 -0.81
CA ASN A 309 -12.43 14.27 -0.59
C ASN A 309 -13.13 13.78 -1.88
N ARG A 310 -12.36 13.62 -2.96
CA ARG A 310 -12.86 13.25 -4.29
C ARG A 310 -12.86 11.74 -4.54
N LEU A 311 -12.06 10.97 -3.77
CA LEU A 311 -11.94 9.51 -3.86
C LEU A 311 -12.93 8.74 -2.98
#